data_3fd6d75127429dc8801e4615f9d3b365
#
_entry.id   3fd6d75127429dc8801e4615f9d3b365
#
_cell.length_a   1.000
_cell.length_b   1.000
_cell.length_c   1.000
_cell.angle_alpha   90.00
_cell.angle_beta   90.00
_cell.angle_gamma   90.00
#
_symmetry.space_group_name_H-M   'P 1'
#
loop_
_entity.id
_entity.type
_entity.pdbx_description
1 polymer ?
#
loop_
_entity_poly.entity_id
_entity_poly.type
_entity_poly.pdbx_seq_one_letter_code
_entity_poly.pdbx_strand_id
1 'polypeptide(L)'
;MKVHEILAEYNVTAKQISRDQNIPYTTIQSVLKRPVSKWTVGTLTAIATELDLGVEELITLLDEKEPLTPFIKWVGGKRQLLRWINVLKPASFNQYYEPFLGGGAVFLNLTPEVATINDFNAELVNVWQIVKKYPSELMDVLAIHQNNNSKEYYLDIRSADRDGRIEKMTRVERAARFIYMNKTGFNGLWRVNRAGQNNVPYGRYKNPNICDDRIFSVSDYLNEGNVTILNGDYKKAVESAKQHDFVYFDPPYIPVNITSSFTAYTESDFGLVQQQELRNTFIELNHRGVYVMLSNSDVPLIEKLYGGYDGINIHKVNARRSINADATKRGVVGEVIITNY
;
A
#
# COMPACT_ATOMS: atom_id res chain seq x y z
N MET A 1 -18.37 -2.90 4.66
CA MET A 1 -19.22 -2.99 3.42
C MET A 1 -20.11 -1.75 3.30
N LYS A 2 -20.27 -1.16 2.13
CA LYS A 2 -21.16 0.01 1.99
C LYS A 2 -22.62 -0.43 2.19
N VAL A 3 -23.40 0.36 2.87
CA VAL A 3 -24.81 0.04 3.17
C VAL A 3 -25.62 -0.38 1.93
N HIS A 4 -25.32 0.21 0.77
CA HIS A 4 -25.97 -0.17 -0.49
C HIS A 4 -25.61 -1.59 -0.97
N GLU A 5 -24.41 -2.06 -0.66
CA GLU A 5 -23.95 -3.42 -0.98
C GLU A 5 -24.64 -4.43 -0.07
N ILE A 6 -24.75 -4.11 1.24
CA ILE A 6 -25.50 -4.93 2.20
C ILE A 6 -26.97 -5.04 1.77
N LEU A 7 -27.62 -3.92 1.48
CA LEU A 7 -29.02 -3.93 1.03
C LEU A 7 -29.20 -4.74 -0.25
N ALA A 8 -28.24 -4.70 -1.18
CA ALA A 8 -28.30 -5.48 -2.41
C ALA A 8 -28.10 -6.98 -2.15
N GLU A 9 -27.19 -7.36 -1.25
CA GLU A 9 -26.95 -8.76 -0.86
C GLU A 9 -28.19 -9.41 -0.24
N TYR A 10 -28.88 -8.66 0.62
CA TYR A 10 -30.13 -9.12 1.26
C TYR A 10 -31.37 -8.88 0.40
N ASN A 11 -31.24 -8.40 -0.86
CA ASN A 11 -32.32 -8.06 -1.77
C ASN A 11 -33.37 -7.08 -1.18
N VAL A 12 -32.93 -6.18 -0.30
CA VAL A 12 -33.77 -5.16 0.35
C VAL A 12 -33.57 -3.81 -0.33
N THR A 13 -34.65 -3.07 -0.52
CA THR A 13 -34.62 -1.74 -1.11
C THR A 13 -35.01 -0.64 -0.12
N ALA A 14 -34.48 0.56 -0.31
CA ALA A 14 -34.87 1.72 0.49
C ALA A 14 -36.37 2.03 0.48
N LYS A 15 -37.10 1.68 -0.61
CA LYS A 15 -38.53 1.81 -0.70
C LYS A 15 -39.25 0.80 0.19
N GLN A 16 -38.73 -0.41 0.27
CA GLN A 16 -39.26 -1.48 1.11
C GLN A 16 -39.11 -1.11 2.58
N ILE A 17 -37.91 -0.71 3.01
CA ILE A 17 -37.66 -0.21 4.38
C ILE A 17 -38.62 0.95 4.73
N SER A 18 -38.81 1.90 3.81
CA SER A 18 -39.74 3.03 4.00
C SER A 18 -41.16 2.59 4.25
N ARG A 19 -41.65 1.65 3.45
CA ARG A 19 -43.03 1.15 3.50
C ARG A 19 -43.25 0.32 4.77
N ASP A 20 -42.39 -0.65 5.01
CA ASP A 20 -42.62 -1.69 5.99
C ASP A 20 -42.29 -1.20 7.43
N GLN A 21 -41.37 -0.23 7.54
CA GLN A 21 -41.00 0.42 8.82
C GLN A 21 -41.69 1.78 9.05
N ASN A 22 -42.61 2.19 8.13
CA ASN A 22 -43.37 3.44 8.21
C ASN A 22 -42.46 4.70 8.40
N ILE A 23 -41.32 4.72 7.70
CA ILE A 23 -40.39 5.85 7.72
C ILE A 23 -40.41 6.55 6.35
N PRO A 24 -40.51 7.90 6.28
CA PRO A 24 -40.52 8.60 5.00
C PRO A 24 -39.30 8.20 4.12
N TYR A 25 -39.58 7.92 2.84
CA TYR A 25 -38.55 7.49 1.88
C TYR A 25 -37.36 8.47 1.78
N THR A 26 -37.67 9.78 1.83
CA THR A 26 -36.65 10.83 1.84
C THR A 26 -35.72 10.74 3.06
N THR A 27 -36.28 10.33 4.22
CA THR A 27 -35.51 10.10 5.43
C THR A 27 -34.56 8.90 5.26
N ILE A 28 -35.05 7.77 4.77
CA ILE A 28 -34.19 6.59 4.49
C ILE A 28 -33.10 6.95 3.49
N GLN A 29 -33.43 7.59 2.37
CA GLN A 29 -32.42 8.01 1.39
C GLN A 29 -31.37 8.96 1.98
N SER A 30 -31.79 9.88 2.86
CA SER A 30 -30.87 10.79 3.53
C SER A 30 -29.92 10.06 4.49
N VAL A 31 -30.45 9.09 5.24
CA VAL A 31 -29.69 8.29 6.19
C VAL A 31 -28.66 7.43 5.47
N LEU A 32 -29.04 6.73 4.39
CA LEU A 32 -28.14 5.87 3.62
C LEU A 32 -26.95 6.62 2.96
N LYS A 33 -27.03 7.96 2.89
CA LYS A 33 -25.96 8.83 2.39
C LYS A 33 -25.05 9.37 3.49
N ARG A 34 -25.38 9.17 4.77
CA ARG A 34 -24.63 9.68 5.91
C ARG A 34 -23.73 8.60 6.52
N PRO A 35 -22.63 8.96 7.17
CA PRO A 35 -21.87 8.03 7.99
C PRO A 35 -22.77 7.35 9.05
N VAL A 36 -22.52 6.07 9.32
CA VAL A 36 -23.32 5.27 10.28
C VAL A 36 -23.33 5.90 11.67
N SER A 37 -22.24 6.56 12.07
CA SER A 37 -22.16 7.31 13.33
C SER A 37 -23.17 8.46 13.48
N LYS A 38 -23.83 8.86 12.40
CA LYS A 38 -24.90 9.88 12.37
C LYS A 38 -26.31 9.27 12.26
N TRP A 39 -26.43 7.95 12.32
CA TRP A 39 -27.72 7.29 12.30
C TRP A 39 -28.33 7.28 13.70
N THR A 40 -29.65 7.35 13.75
CA THR A 40 -30.37 7.18 15.02
C THR A 40 -30.57 5.69 15.33
N VAL A 41 -30.72 5.35 16.60
CA VAL A 41 -31.04 3.97 17.03
C VAL A 41 -32.29 3.48 16.29
N GLY A 42 -33.33 4.30 16.17
CA GLY A 42 -34.54 3.94 15.44
C GLY A 42 -34.31 3.60 13.97
N THR A 43 -33.38 4.28 13.30
CA THR A 43 -33.06 3.98 11.90
C THR A 43 -32.22 2.70 11.78
N LEU A 44 -31.29 2.48 12.72
CA LEU A 44 -30.53 1.23 12.79
C LEU A 44 -31.46 0.04 13.00
N THR A 45 -32.39 0.15 13.96
CA THR A 45 -33.38 -0.91 14.26
C THR A 45 -34.27 -1.18 13.04
N ALA A 46 -34.77 -0.14 12.37
CA ALA A 46 -35.61 -0.30 11.21
C ALA A 46 -34.91 -1.04 10.05
N ILE A 47 -33.64 -0.68 9.78
CA ILE A 47 -32.87 -1.33 8.73
C ILE A 47 -32.48 -2.76 9.15
N ALA A 48 -32.08 -2.99 10.40
CA ALA A 48 -31.77 -4.32 10.93
C ALA A 48 -32.98 -5.26 10.81
N THR A 49 -34.16 -4.79 11.22
CA THR A 49 -35.42 -5.56 11.12
C THR A 49 -35.70 -5.97 9.70
N GLU A 50 -35.53 -5.09 8.72
CA GLU A 50 -35.78 -5.37 7.31
C GLU A 50 -34.82 -6.35 6.69
N LEU A 51 -33.58 -6.42 7.24
CA LEU A 51 -32.54 -7.37 6.84
C LEU A 51 -32.61 -8.70 7.61
N ASP A 52 -33.57 -8.84 8.53
CA ASP A 52 -33.67 -9.98 9.46
C ASP A 52 -32.39 -10.18 10.29
N LEU A 53 -31.77 -9.07 10.74
CA LEU A 53 -30.53 -9.02 11.53
C LEU A 53 -30.77 -8.42 12.90
N GLY A 54 -29.90 -8.77 13.85
CA GLY A 54 -29.73 -8.00 15.08
C GLY A 54 -29.10 -6.63 14.82
N VAL A 55 -29.41 -5.61 15.63
CA VAL A 55 -28.78 -4.27 15.49
C VAL A 55 -27.28 -4.34 15.63
N GLU A 56 -26.75 -5.18 16.55
CA GLU A 56 -25.32 -5.41 16.75
C GLU A 56 -24.67 -6.05 15.52
N GLU A 57 -25.36 -7.00 14.90
CA GLU A 57 -24.93 -7.68 13.69
C GLU A 57 -24.89 -6.71 12.50
N LEU A 58 -25.93 -5.89 12.33
CA LEU A 58 -25.94 -4.82 11.33
C LEU A 58 -24.80 -3.82 11.57
N ILE A 59 -24.55 -3.39 12.81
CA ILE A 59 -23.45 -2.49 13.14
C ILE A 59 -22.12 -3.15 12.76
N THR A 60 -21.93 -4.43 13.07
CA THR A 60 -20.72 -5.18 12.70
C THR A 60 -20.52 -5.22 11.19
N LEU A 61 -21.56 -5.50 10.41
CA LEU A 61 -21.53 -5.50 8.95
C LEU A 61 -21.24 -4.10 8.35
N LEU A 62 -21.80 -3.06 8.98
CA LEU A 62 -21.58 -1.67 8.59
C LEU A 62 -20.22 -1.15 9.01
N ASP A 63 -19.67 -1.68 10.10
CA ASP A 63 -18.37 -1.32 10.69
C ASP A 63 -17.22 -2.17 10.11
N GLU A 64 -17.51 -3.08 9.16
CA GLU A 64 -16.45 -3.66 8.32
C GLU A 64 -15.69 -2.51 7.68
N LYS A 65 -14.55 -2.18 8.31
CA LYS A 65 -13.65 -1.10 7.85
C LYS A 65 -13.41 -1.29 6.36
N GLU A 66 -13.65 -0.26 5.56
CA GLU A 66 -13.32 -0.33 4.12
C GLU A 66 -11.88 -0.85 3.99
N PRO A 67 -11.62 -1.80 3.07
CA PRO A 67 -10.28 -2.35 2.94
C PRO A 67 -9.28 -1.21 2.71
N LEU A 68 -8.29 -1.15 3.58
CA LEU A 68 -7.25 -0.14 3.48
C LEU A 68 -6.50 -0.29 2.16
N THR A 69 -6.26 0.81 1.49
CA THR A 69 -5.54 0.82 0.22
C THR A 69 -4.49 1.93 0.21
N PRO A 70 -3.40 1.75 -0.56
CA PRO A 70 -2.37 2.77 -0.65
C PRO A 70 -2.92 4.15 -1.04
N PHE A 71 -2.54 5.17 -0.28
CA PHE A 71 -2.87 6.58 -0.56
C PHE A 71 -1.90 7.24 -1.54
N ILE A 72 -0.78 6.60 -1.86
CA ILE A 72 0.20 6.99 -2.89
C ILE A 72 0.30 5.94 -3.98
N LYS A 73 0.76 6.34 -5.16
CA LYS A 73 1.15 5.42 -6.23
C LYS A 73 2.62 5.04 -6.05
N TRP A 74 2.92 3.75 -6.17
CA TRP A 74 4.30 3.28 -6.08
C TRP A 74 4.62 2.30 -7.19
N VAL A 75 5.82 2.41 -7.77
CA VAL A 75 6.26 1.50 -8.83
C VAL A 75 6.41 0.10 -8.24
N GLY A 76 5.96 -0.91 -8.94
CA GLY A 76 5.96 -2.29 -8.43
C GLY A 76 4.80 -2.61 -7.48
N GLY A 77 3.80 -1.73 -7.34
CA GLY A 77 2.67 -1.95 -6.44
C GLY A 77 1.98 -3.30 -6.66
N LYS A 78 1.79 -4.05 -5.59
CA LYS A 78 1.41 -5.48 -5.56
C LYS A 78 -0.07 -5.79 -5.69
N ARG A 79 -0.92 -4.82 -6.11
CA ARG A 79 -2.39 -5.03 -6.19
C ARG A 79 -2.79 -6.28 -6.98
N GLN A 80 -2.06 -6.61 -8.04
CA GLN A 80 -2.35 -7.78 -8.87
C GLN A 80 -1.90 -9.09 -8.23
N LEU A 81 -0.90 -9.05 -7.34
CA LEU A 81 -0.41 -10.21 -6.61
C LEU A 81 -1.16 -10.46 -5.30
N LEU A 82 -1.95 -9.49 -4.79
CA LEU A 82 -2.64 -9.63 -3.49
C LEU A 82 -3.47 -10.92 -3.40
N ARG A 83 -4.14 -11.31 -4.50
CA ARG A 83 -4.89 -12.58 -4.52
C ARG A 83 -4.01 -13.80 -4.22
N TRP A 84 -2.79 -13.84 -4.78
CA TRP A 84 -1.86 -14.93 -4.56
C TRP A 84 -1.20 -14.85 -3.19
N ILE A 85 -0.85 -13.64 -2.75
CA ILE A 85 -0.31 -13.39 -1.41
C ILE A 85 -1.31 -13.84 -0.35
N ASN A 86 -2.60 -13.51 -0.50
CA ASN A 86 -3.66 -13.93 0.43
C ASN A 86 -3.85 -15.45 0.48
N VAL A 87 -3.68 -16.14 -0.65
CA VAL A 87 -3.78 -17.61 -0.71
C VAL A 87 -2.55 -18.28 -0.12
N LEU A 88 -1.36 -17.73 -0.37
CA LEU A 88 -0.08 -18.33 0.00
C LEU A 88 0.43 -17.88 1.37
N LYS A 89 -0.12 -16.83 2.00
CA LYS A 89 0.33 -16.40 3.32
C LYS A 89 0.11 -17.47 4.38
N PRO A 90 0.90 -17.51 5.47
CA PRO A 90 0.65 -18.43 6.57
C PRO A 90 -0.76 -18.19 7.16
N ALA A 91 -1.39 -19.26 7.62
CA ALA A 91 -2.74 -19.20 8.20
C ALA A 91 -2.80 -18.30 9.44
N SER A 92 -1.71 -18.28 10.22
CA SER A 92 -1.53 -17.39 11.38
C SER A 92 -0.05 -17.03 11.53
N PHE A 93 0.22 -15.89 12.14
CA PHE A 93 1.58 -15.44 12.48
C PHE A 93 1.50 -14.49 13.69
N ASN A 94 2.63 -14.30 14.39
CA ASN A 94 2.70 -13.45 15.58
C ASN A 94 2.89 -11.97 15.21
N GLN A 95 3.95 -11.66 14.47
CA GLN A 95 4.30 -10.31 14.03
C GLN A 95 4.60 -10.32 12.52
N TYR A 96 4.25 -9.24 11.85
CA TYR A 96 4.49 -9.00 10.43
C TYR A 96 5.67 -8.07 10.19
N TYR A 97 6.45 -8.37 9.16
CA TYR A 97 7.56 -7.53 8.72
C TYR A 97 7.48 -7.27 7.22
N GLU A 98 7.54 -5.99 6.80
CA GLU A 98 7.63 -5.58 5.38
C GLU A 98 8.80 -4.62 5.20
N PRO A 99 10.03 -5.15 4.95
CA PRO A 99 11.25 -4.34 4.88
C PRO A 99 11.41 -3.48 3.63
N PHE A 100 10.63 -3.75 2.59
CA PHE A 100 10.56 -2.99 1.34
C PHE A 100 9.13 -2.50 1.16
N LEU A 101 8.71 -1.53 1.98
CA LEU A 101 7.30 -1.14 2.12
C LEU A 101 6.71 -0.50 0.86
N GLY A 102 7.45 0.41 0.21
CA GLY A 102 6.93 1.18 -0.89
C GLY A 102 5.60 1.85 -0.58
N GLY A 103 4.58 1.58 -1.41
CA GLY A 103 3.22 2.08 -1.19
C GLY A 103 2.41 1.32 -0.14
N GLY A 104 2.96 0.28 0.49
CA GLY A 104 2.31 -0.50 1.56
C GLY A 104 1.11 -1.33 1.11
N ALA A 105 1.11 -1.79 -0.14
CA ALA A 105 -0.06 -2.49 -0.68
C ALA A 105 -0.35 -3.82 0.03
N VAL A 106 0.69 -4.57 0.41
CA VAL A 106 0.55 -5.86 1.13
C VAL A 106 0.24 -5.61 2.59
N PHE A 107 0.97 -4.74 3.24
CA PHE A 107 0.76 -4.32 4.62
C PHE A 107 -0.68 -3.85 4.88
N LEU A 108 -1.19 -2.93 4.04
CA LEU A 108 -2.55 -2.40 4.16
C LEU A 108 -3.64 -3.42 3.79
N ASN A 109 -3.33 -4.42 2.96
CA ASN A 109 -4.25 -5.50 2.65
C ASN A 109 -4.34 -6.54 3.78
N LEU A 110 -3.22 -6.83 4.45
CA LEU A 110 -3.17 -7.82 5.53
C LEU A 110 -3.61 -7.25 6.87
N THR A 111 -3.45 -5.96 7.08
CA THR A 111 -3.77 -5.23 8.33
C THR A 111 -3.36 -5.97 9.61
N PRO A 112 -2.07 -6.37 9.75
CA PRO A 112 -1.60 -7.10 10.92
C PRO A 112 -1.69 -6.24 12.20
N GLU A 113 -2.02 -6.85 13.35
CA GLU A 113 -2.10 -6.15 14.64
C GLU A 113 -0.74 -5.65 15.12
N VAL A 114 0.31 -6.44 14.89
CA VAL A 114 1.70 -6.11 15.25
C VAL A 114 2.55 -6.15 13.99
N ALA A 115 3.18 -5.03 13.65
CA ALA A 115 4.00 -4.93 12.44
C ALA A 115 5.25 -4.09 12.62
N THR A 116 6.30 -4.47 11.89
CA THR A 116 7.47 -3.62 11.60
C THR A 116 7.55 -3.39 10.09
N ILE A 117 7.41 -2.15 9.67
CA ILE A 117 7.51 -1.72 8.28
C ILE A 117 8.75 -0.87 8.09
N ASN A 118 9.40 -0.99 6.94
CA ASN A 118 10.63 -0.27 6.63
C ASN A 118 10.70 0.09 5.16
N ASP A 119 11.42 1.14 4.85
CA ASP A 119 11.87 1.42 3.49
C ASP A 119 13.25 2.12 3.55
N PHE A 120 14.04 1.94 2.51
CA PHE A 120 15.33 2.62 2.38
C PHE A 120 15.16 4.11 2.03
N ASN A 121 14.06 4.48 1.38
CA ASN A 121 13.76 5.85 0.99
C ASN A 121 13.28 6.69 2.18
N ALA A 122 14.15 7.55 2.70
CA ALA A 122 13.86 8.38 3.88
C ALA A 122 12.68 9.35 3.67
N GLU A 123 12.47 9.88 2.46
CA GLU A 123 11.32 10.75 2.18
C GLU A 123 10.01 9.97 2.23
N LEU A 124 9.99 8.75 1.71
CA LEU A 124 8.82 7.86 1.80
C LEU A 124 8.53 7.47 3.25
N VAL A 125 9.57 7.11 4.01
CA VAL A 125 9.40 6.80 5.44
C VAL A 125 8.89 8.01 6.22
N ASN A 126 9.39 9.22 5.89
CA ASN A 126 8.86 10.45 6.47
C ASN A 126 7.35 10.60 6.20
N VAL A 127 6.88 10.29 4.98
CA VAL A 127 5.44 10.32 4.66
C VAL A 127 4.66 9.39 5.59
N TRP A 128 5.08 8.13 5.74
CA TRP A 128 4.41 7.16 6.61
C TRP A 128 4.38 7.59 8.08
N GLN A 129 5.50 8.16 8.59
CA GLN A 129 5.60 8.67 9.95
C GLN A 129 4.70 9.90 10.18
N ILE A 130 4.58 10.78 9.18
CA ILE A 130 3.72 11.97 9.26
C ILE A 130 2.24 11.57 9.14
N VAL A 131 1.88 10.62 8.26
CA VAL A 131 0.53 10.05 8.20
C VAL A 131 0.14 9.44 9.56
N LYS A 132 1.05 8.72 10.21
CA LYS A 132 0.80 8.17 11.55
C LYS A 132 0.56 9.26 12.59
N LYS A 133 1.37 10.32 12.60
CA LYS A 133 1.46 11.24 13.76
C LYS A 133 0.73 12.56 13.58
N TYR A 134 0.63 13.07 12.34
CA TYR A 134 0.15 14.41 12.03
C TYR A 134 -0.76 14.42 10.77
N PRO A 135 -1.82 13.57 10.70
CA PRO A 135 -2.64 13.45 9.49
C PRO A 135 -3.41 14.73 9.18
N SER A 136 -3.90 15.46 10.20
CA SER A 136 -4.67 16.70 10.00
C SER A 136 -3.79 17.82 9.45
N GLU A 137 -2.63 18.05 10.04
CA GLU A 137 -1.67 19.05 9.59
C GLU A 137 -1.15 18.74 8.19
N LEU A 138 -0.98 17.44 7.87
CA LEU A 138 -0.62 16.99 6.53
C LEU A 138 -1.72 17.35 5.52
N MET A 139 -2.99 17.11 5.85
CA MET A 139 -4.13 17.41 4.99
C MET A 139 -4.29 18.92 4.77
N ASP A 140 -4.03 19.74 5.78
CA ASP A 140 -4.04 21.21 5.65
C ASP A 140 -3.02 21.69 4.60
N VAL A 141 -1.79 21.18 4.65
CA VAL A 141 -0.75 21.52 3.67
C VAL A 141 -1.07 20.93 2.28
N LEU A 142 -1.64 19.74 2.20
CA LEU A 142 -2.11 19.16 0.94
C LEU A 142 -3.23 19.97 0.30
N ALA A 143 -4.13 20.57 1.10
CA ALA A 143 -5.19 21.46 0.63
C ALA A 143 -4.59 22.72 -0.03
N ILE A 144 -3.51 23.29 0.53
CA ILE A 144 -2.77 24.38 -0.09
C ILE A 144 -2.22 23.96 -1.47
N HIS A 145 -1.60 22.79 -1.54
CA HIS A 145 -1.10 22.26 -2.81
C HIS A 145 -2.21 21.97 -3.83
N GLN A 146 -3.36 21.47 -3.39
CA GLN A 146 -4.51 21.20 -4.25
C GLN A 146 -5.08 22.50 -4.86
N ASN A 147 -5.23 23.54 -4.04
CA ASN A 147 -5.77 24.84 -4.47
C ASN A 147 -4.86 25.57 -5.47
N ASN A 148 -3.54 25.35 -5.38
CA ASN A 148 -2.55 25.99 -6.25
C ASN A 148 -2.11 25.09 -7.42
N ASN A 149 -2.65 23.88 -7.57
CA ASN A 149 -2.17 22.90 -8.52
C ASN A 149 -2.19 23.40 -9.96
N SER A 150 -1.01 23.63 -10.50
CA SER A 150 -0.75 23.97 -11.89
C SER A 150 0.61 23.38 -12.30
N LYS A 151 0.95 23.45 -13.58
CA LYS A 151 2.27 23.01 -14.06
C LYS A 151 3.38 23.89 -13.48
N GLU A 152 3.16 25.19 -13.43
CA GLU A 152 4.10 26.19 -12.91
C GLU A 152 4.34 25.96 -11.43
N TYR A 153 3.27 25.79 -10.65
CA TYR A 153 3.36 25.47 -9.22
C TYR A 153 4.08 24.12 -8.96
N TYR A 154 3.79 23.10 -9.77
CA TYR A 154 4.50 21.82 -9.67
C TYR A 154 6.00 21.98 -9.88
N LEU A 155 6.41 22.75 -10.89
CA LEU A 155 7.82 22.99 -11.19
C LEU A 155 8.50 23.78 -10.09
N ASP A 156 7.81 24.74 -9.48
CA ASP A 156 8.29 25.48 -8.33
C ASP A 156 8.49 24.58 -7.10
N ILE A 157 7.46 23.79 -6.71
CA ILE A 157 7.55 22.84 -5.60
C ILE A 157 8.63 21.80 -5.85
N ARG A 158 8.79 21.33 -7.10
CA ARG A 158 9.87 20.38 -7.46
C ARG A 158 11.23 21.00 -7.27
N SER A 159 11.41 22.29 -7.56
CA SER A 159 12.72 22.95 -7.48
C SER A 159 13.26 23.13 -6.05
N ALA A 160 12.43 22.93 -5.03
CA ALA A 160 12.81 23.08 -3.63
C ALA A 160 14.03 22.21 -3.21
N ASP A 161 14.30 21.11 -3.90
CA ASP A 161 15.48 20.27 -3.70
C ASP A 161 16.74 20.77 -4.46
N ARG A 162 16.64 21.92 -5.18
CA ARG A 162 17.71 22.55 -5.96
C ARG A 162 18.13 23.91 -5.39
N ASP A 163 17.18 24.60 -4.78
CA ASP A 163 17.36 25.98 -4.28
C ASP A 163 17.50 26.05 -2.75
N GLY A 164 17.61 24.89 -2.08
CA GLY A 164 17.83 24.80 -0.63
C GLY A 164 16.57 25.00 0.22
N ARG A 165 15.40 25.21 -0.40
CA ARG A 165 14.13 25.33 0.36
C ARG A 165 13.77 24.05 1.12
N ILE A 166 14.09 22.87 0.57
CA ILE A 166 13.80 21.57 1.20
C ILE A 166 14.42 21.43 2.60
N GLU A 167 15.58 22.05 2.82
CA GLU A 167 16.29 22.00 4.12
C GLU A 167 15.57 22.83 5.19
N LYS A 168 14.78 23.81 4.77
CA LYS A 168 14.00 24.70 5.65
C LYS A 168 12.57 24.18 5.87
N MET A 169 12.12 23.22 5.07
CA MET A 169 10.80 22.62 5.21
C MET A 169 10.72 21.78 6.47
N THR A 170 9.61 21.89 7.17
CA THR A 170 9.22 20.97 8.24
C THR A 170 9.02 19.56 7.69
N ARG A 171 9.00 18.55 8.55
CA ARG A 171 8.72 17.18 8.14
C ARG A 171 7.34 17.02 7.52
N VAL A 172 6.34 17.78 7.97
CA VAL A 172 4.97 17.79 7.40
C VAL A 172 4.99 18.36 5.99
N GLU A 173 5.64 19.51 5.78
CA GLU A 173 5.76 20.13 4.45
C GLU A 173 6.52 19.22 3.46
N ARG A 174 7.58 18.53 3.90
CA ARG A 174 8.30 17.55 3.07
C ARG A 174 7.40 16.36 2.70
N ALA A 175 6.62 15.83 3.63
CA ALA A 175 5.66 14.76 3.38
C ALA A 175 4.55 15.22 2.41
N ALA A 176 4.00 16.40 2.61
CA ALA A 176 2.99 16.99 1.71
C ALA A 176 3.56 17.21 0.29
N ARG A 177 4.79 17.74 0.18
CA ARG A 177 5.51 17.87 -1.10
C ARG A 177 5.65 16.52 -1.80
N PHE A 178 6.06 15.49 -1.06
CA PHE A 178 6.20 14.14 -1.62
C PHE A 178 4.88 13.62 -2.18
N ILE A 179 3.80 13.68 -1.39
CA ILE A 179 2.46 13.22 -1.80
C ILE A 179 1.96 14.04 -2.99
N TYR A 180 2.07 15.38 -2.93
CA TYR A 180 1.67 16.26 -4.03
C TYR A 180 2.37 15.90 -5.33
N MET A 181 3.69 15.76 -5.31
CA MET A 181 4.48 15.41 -6.49
C MET A 181 4.17 14.01 -7.01
N ASN A 182 3.89 13.05 -6.12
CA ASN A 182 3.46 11.71 -6.49
C ASN A 182 2.06 11.71 -7.15
N LYS A 183 1.11 12.48 -6.62
CA LYS A 183 -0.26 12.57 -7.15
C LYS A 183 -0.33 13.31 -8.48
N THR A 184 0.54 14.29 -8.71
CA THR A 184 0.52 15.19 -9.88
C THR A 184 1.64 14.94 -10.88
N GLY A 185 2.70 14.24 -10.51
CA GLY A 185 3.79 13.87 -11.38
C GLY A 185 3.45 12.75 -12.37
N PHE A 186 4.17 12.69 -13.48
CA PHE A 186 3.96 11.70 -14.55
C PHE A 186 3.94 10.26 -14.02
N ASN A 187 2.85 9.56 -14.25
CA ASN A 187 2.58 8.17 -13.82
C ASN A 187 2.68 7.95 -12.29
N GLY A 188 2.68 8.98 -11.47
CA GLY A 188 2.87 8.87 -10.02
C GLY A 188 4.24 8.36 -9.64
N LEU A 189 5.25 8.60 -10.47
CA LEU A 189 6.63 8.17 -10.22
C LEU A 189 7.25 9.02 -9.12
N TRP A 190 8.13 8.39 -8.33
CA TRP A 190 9.15 9.08 -7.55
C TRP A 190 10.51 8.68 -8.10
N ARG A 191 11.25 9.62 -8.62
CA ARG A 191 12.57 9.39 -9.20
C ARG A 191 13.47 10.60 -8.95
N VAL A 192 14.70 10.34 -8.56
CA VAL A 192 15.73 11.35 -8.34
C VAL A 192 16.89 11.16 -9.30
N ASN A 193 17.62 12.21 -9.59
CA ASN A 193 18.88 12.17 -10.31
C ASN A 193 20.05 11.79 -9.34
N ARG A 194 21.27 11.73 -9.85
CA ARG A 194 22.46 11.40 -9.05
C ARG A 194 22.73 12.40 -7.90
N ALA A 195 22.20 13.61 -7.99
CA ALA A 195 22.28 14.63 -6.94
C ALA A 195 21.13 14.53 -5.91
N GLY A 196 20.31 13.46 -5.95
CA GLY A 196 19.16 13.28 -5.05
C GLY A 196 17.95 14.16 -5.38
N GLN A 197 17.93 14.86 -6.52
CA GLN A 197 16.91 15.83 -6.87
C GLN A 197 15.81 15.16 -7.72
N ASN A 198 14.55 15.41 -7.39
CA ASN A 198 13.42 14.88 -8.15
C ASN A 198 13.42 15.39 -9.60
N ASN A 199 13.32 14.49 -10.57
CA ASN A 199 13.34 14.81 -11.99
C ASN A 199 12.10 14.31 -12.76
N VAL A 200 11.02 13.98 -12.07
CA VAL A 200 9.75 13.58 -12.67
C VAL A 200 9.07 14.80 -13.31
N PRO A 201 8.60 14.72 -14.56
CA PRO A 201 7.83 15.81 -15.18
C PRO A 201 6.41 15.87 -14.60
N TYR A 202 5.76 17.04 -14.76
CA TYR A 202 4.34 17.17 -14.43
C TYR A 202 3.46 16.24 -15.25
N GLY A 203 2.50 15.59 -14.62
CA GLY A 203 1.53 14.70 -15.25
C GLY A 203 0.37 15.46 -15.89
N ARG A 204 -0.43 14.77 -16.71
CA ARG A 204 -1.61 15.35 -17.38
C ARG A 204 -2.91 14.92 -16.72
N TYR A 205 -2.98 15.01 -15.38
CA TYR A 205 -4.19 14.66 -14.64
C TYR A 205 -5.14 15.85 -14.59
N LYS A 206 -6.42 15.65 -14.93
CA LYS A 206 -7.45 16.71 -14.86
C LYS A 206 -7.81 17.06 -13.42
N ASN A 207 -8.04 16.05 -12.58
CA ASN A 207 -8.41 16.22 -11.17
C ASN A 207 -7.64 15.21 -10.33
N PRO A 208 -6.36 15.45 -10.01
CA PRO A 208 -5.61 14.56 -9.14
C PRO A 208 -6.18 14.61 -7.72
N ASN A 209 -6.42 13.44 -7.12
CA ASN A 209 -6.86 13.34 -5.73
C ASN A 209 -5.67 13.59 -4.79
N ILE A 210 -5.38 14.87 -4.51
CA ILE A 210 -4.24 15.30 -3.68
C ILE A 210 -4.62 15.16 -2.20
N CYS A 211 -5.75 15.74 -1.77
CA CYS A 211 -6.33 15.53 -0.45
C CYS A 211 -7.11 14.20 -0.44
N ASP A 212 -6.47 13.15 -0.01
CA ASP A 212 -6.99 11.79 -0.07
C ASP A 212 -7.39 11.32 1.33
N ASP A 213 -8.69 11.21 1.59
CA ASP A 213 -9.26 10.84 2.90
C ASP A 213 -8.76 9.49 3.43
N ARG A 214 -8.22 8.62 2.56
CA ARG A 214 -7.55 7.39 2.98
C ARG A 214 -6.38 7.62 3.92
N ILE A 215 -5.80 8.82 3.93
CA ILE A 215 -4.74 9.23 4.87
C ILE A 215 -5.24 9.08 6.30
N PHE A 216 -6.50 9.47 6.60
CA PHE A 216 -7.07 9.33 7.94
C PHE A 216 -7.30 7.87 8.31
N SER A 217 -7.92 7.07 7.41
CA SER A 217 -8.15 5.64 7.69
C SER A 217 -6.84 4.86 7.89
N VAL A 218 -5.79 5.21 7.13
CA VAL A 218 -4.45 4.63 7.31
C VAL A 218 -3.82 5.11 8.63
N SER A 219 -3.99 6.40 8.99
CA SER A 219 -3.50 6.93 10.26
C SER A 219 -4.14 6.22 11.45
N ASP A 220 -5.46 6.04 11.43
CA ASP A 220 -6.20 5.34 12.49
C ASP A 220 -5.64 3.93 12.67
N TYR A 221 -5.51 3.17 11.59
CA TYR A 221 -4.93 1.83 11.63
C TYR A 221 -3.48 1.81 12.18
N LEU A 222 -2.63 2.73 11.74
CA LEU A 222 -1.24 2.82 12.22
C LEU A 222 -1.14 3.13 13.73
N ASN A 223 -2.15 3.78 14.30
CA ASN A 223 -2.20 4.14 15.73
C ASN A 223 -2.96 3.12 16.59
N GLU A 224 -3.99 2.47 16.05
CA GLU A 224 -4.70 1.38 16.72
C GLU A 224 -3.82 0.13 16.86
N GLY A 225 -3.04 -0.19 15.81
CA GLY A 225 -2.10 -1.30 15.78
C GLY A 225 -0.74 -0.96 16.40
N ASN A 226 0.00 -1.99 16.81
CA ASN A 226 1.40 -1.84 17.23
C ASN A 226 2.31 -1.85 16.00
N VAL A 227 2.33 -0.73 15.27
CA VAL A 227 3.11 -0.59 14.03
C VAL A 227 4.38 0.23 14.28
N THR A 228 5.53 -0.40 14.12
CA THR A 228 6.86 0.24 14.12
C THR A 228 7.25 0.63 12.70
N ILE A 229 7.70 1.87 12.50
CA ILE A 229 8.13 2.39 11.19
C ILE A 229 9.62 2.70 11.25
N LEU A 230 10.40 1.94 10.49
CA LEU A 230 11.86 2.06 10.42
C LEU A 230 12.29 2.71 9.09
N ASN A 231 13.53 3.20 9.06
CA ASN A 231 14.18 3.68 7.84
C ASN A 231 15.59 3.11 7.75
N GLY A 232 15.92 2.46 6.67
CA GLY A 232 17.27 1.97 6.40
C GLY A 232 17.33 0.56 5.81
N ASP A 233 18.41 -0.13 6.11
CA ASP A 233 18.70 -1.45 5.58
C ASP A 233 17.65 -2.48 6.03
N TYR A 234 17.16 -3.28 5.07
CA TYR A 234 16.14 -4.32 5.28
C TYR A 234 16.59 -5.38 6.30
N LYS A 235 17.90 -5.69 6.40
CA LYS A 235 18.43 -6.68 7.35
C LYS A 235 18.17 -6.26 8.80
N LYS A 236 18.34 -4.96 9.10
CA LYS A 236 18.03 -4.41 10.42
C LYS A 236 16.54 -4.48 10.73
N ALA A 237 15.68 -4.30 9.73
CA ALA A 237 14.25 -4.34 9.92
C ALA A 237 13.73 -5.74 10.32
N VAL A 238 14.43 -6.82 9.94
CA VAL A 238 14.06 -8.21 10.25
C VAL A 238 14.93 -8.84 11.34
N GLU A 239 15.86 -8.11 11.93
CA GLU A 239 16.80 -8.63 12.92
C GLU A 239 16.08 -9.25 14.13
N SER A 240 14.98 -8.63 14.57
CA SER A 240 14.17 -9.09 15.72
C SER A 240 13.16 -10.16 15.38
N ALA A 241 13.00 -10.54 14.10
CA ALA A 241 12.02 -11.56 13.68
C ALA A 241 12.40 -12.92 14.27
N LYS A 242 11.41 -13.68 14.73
CA LYS A 242 11.56 -14.95 15.44
C LYS A 242 10.52 -15.98 14.96
N GLN A 243 10.60 -17.19 15.47
CA GLN A 243 9.72 -18.28 15.09
C GLN A 243 8.24 -17.87 15.09
N HIS A 244 7.54 -18.25 14.02
CA HIS A 244 6.13 -17.94 13.74
C HIS A 244 5.83 -16.46 13.42
N ASP A 245 6.84 -15.59 13.26
CA ASP A 245 6.65 -14.29 12.62
C ASP A 245 6.56 -14.45 11.10
N PHE A 246 5.99 -13.47 10.42
CA PHE A 246 5.85 -13.47 8.95
C PHE A 246 6.60 -12.27 8.34
N VAL A 247 7.56 -12.56 7.47
CA VAL A 247 8.32 -11.56 6.71
C VAL A 247 7.92 -11.61 5.24
N TYR A 248 7.52 -10.47 4.69
CA TYR A 248 7.27 -10.31 3.25
C TYR A 248 8.34 -9.40 2.62
N PHE A 249 9.11 -9.95 1.69
CA PHE A 249 10.09 -9.21 0.91
C PHE A 249 9.57 -8.84 -0.48
N ASP A 250 9.61 -7.55 -0.81
CA ASP A 250 9.35 -6.99 -2.13
C ASP A 250 10.54 -6.17 -2.64
N PRO A 251 11.68 -6.82 -2.89
CA PRO A 251 12.91 -6.12 -3.30
C PRO A 251 12.78 -5.55 -4.71
N PRO A 252 13.69 -4.66 -5.14
CA PRO A 252 13.85 -4.35 -6.55
C PRO A 252 14.03 -5.64 -7.37
N TYR A 253 13.17 -5.82 -8.38
CA TYR A 253 13.09 -7.06 -9.16
C TYR A 253 14.29 -7.25 -10.09
N ILE A 254 14.67 -8.50 -10.26
CA ILE A 254 15.68 -8.88 -11.27
C ILE A 254 15.11 -8.57 -12.67
N PRO A 255 15.86 -7.83 -13.52
CA PRO A 255 15.42 -7.53 -14.88
C PRO A 255 15.22 -8.80 -15.73
N VAL A 256 14.11 -8.86 -16.48
CA VAL A 256 13.80 -10.01 -17.35
C VAL A 256 14.80 -10.16 -18.50
N ASN A 257 15.37 -9.05 -18.99
CA ASN A 257 16.34 -9.03 -20.09
C ASN A 257 17.77 -8.79 -19.54
N ILE A 258 18.38 -9.80 -18.96
CA ILE A 258 19.75 -9.73 -18.43
C ILE A 258 20.80 -9.69 -19.54
N THR A 259 20.53 -10.21 -20.74
CA THR A 259 21.51 -10.42 -21.81
C THR A 259 22.13 -9.15 -22.38
N SER A 260 21.46 -7.99 -22.32
CA SER A 260 21.98 -6.69 -22.81
C SER A 260 22.42 -5.71 -21.71
N SER A 261 22.18 -6.04 -20.44
CA SER A 261 22.41 -5.13 -19.32
C SER A 261 23.00 -5.81 -18.07
N PHE A 262 23.72 -6.94 -18.25
CA PHE A 262 24.35 -7.64 -17.14
C PHE A 262 25.31 -6.70 -16.37
N THR A 263 26.12 -5.90 -17.08
CA THR A 263 27.02 -4.91 -16.49
C THR A 263 26.25 -3.80 -15.75
N ALA A 264 25.17 -3.28 -16.35
CA ALA A 264 24.33 -2.25 -15.72
C ALA A 264 23.56 -2.78 -14.50
N TYR A 265 23.23 -4.07 -14.49
CA TYR A 265 22.58 -4.73 -13.35
C TYR A 265 23.56 -4.95 -12.19
N THR A 266 24.82 -5.28 -12.46
CA THR A 266 25.87 -5.40 -11.43
C THR A 266 26.29 -4.05 -10.83
N GLU A 267 26.04 -2.93 -11.54
CA GLU A 267 26.28 -1.56 -11.07
C GLU A 267 25.05 -0.91 -10.43
N SER A 268 23.88 -1.61 -10.40
CA SER A 268 22.66 -1.10 -9.77
C SER A 268 22.78 -1.14 -8.23
N ASP A 269 22.10 -0.22 -7.55
CA ASP A 269 22.05 -0.16 -6.08
C ASP A 269 21.49 -1.45 -5.44
N PHE A 270 20.77 -2.29 -6.22
CA PHE A 270 20.27 -3.61 -5.81
C PHE A 270 20.52 -4.64 -6.93
N GLY A 271 21.79 -4.97 -7.12
CA GLY A 271 22.26 -5.91 -8.14
C GLY A 271 22.36 -7.35 -7.66
N LEU A 272 23.18 -8.15 -8.37
CA LEU A 272 23.35 -9.58 -8.07
C LEU A 272 23.86 -9.85 -6.64
N VAL A 273 24.79 -9.04 -6.16
CA VAL A 273 25.35 -9.19 -4.79
C VAL A 273 24.24 -9.02 -3.76
N GLN A 274 23.42 -7.97 -3.89
CA GLN A 274 22.32 -7.69 -2.98
C GLN A 274 21.22 -8.77 -3.05
N GLN A 275 20.97 -9.35 -4.24
CA GLN A 275 20.06 -10.48 -4.38
C GLN A 275 20.59 -11.73 -3.68
N GLN A 276 21.90 -11.98 -3.71
CA GLN A 276 22.55 -13.07 -2.98
C GLN A 276 22.50 -12.85 -1.46
N GLU A 277 22.71 -11.62 -1.02
CA GLU A 277 22.60 -11.25 0.39
C GLU A 277 21.16 -11.41 0.90
N LEU A 278 20.17 -10.99 0.10
CA LEU A 278 18.76 -11.17 0.42
C LEU A 278 18.40 -12.66 0.51
N ARG A 279 18.90 -13.50 -0.40
CA ARG A 279 18.76 -14.94 -0.32
C ARG A 279 19.36 -15.50 0.97
N ASN A 280 20.55 -15.04 1.38
CA ASN A 280 21.17 -15.47 2.63
C ASN A 280 20.31 -15.08 3.85
N THR A 281 19.76 -13.85 3.86
CA THR A 281 18.81 -13.41 4.90
C THR A 281 17.54 -14.26 4.91
N PHE A 282 17.00 -14.61 3.73
CA PHE A 282 15.85 -15.51 3.61
C PHE A 282 16.13 -16.87 4.27
N ILE A 283 17.29 -17.48 3.96
CA ILE A 283 17.69 -18.78 4.52
C ILE A 283 17.93 -18.68 6.04
N GLU A 284 18.54 -17.62 6.51
CA GLU A 284 18.73 -17.38 7.95
C GLU A 284 17.39 -17.31 8.68
N LEU A 285 16.43 -16.55 8.16
CA LEU A 285 15.09 -16.45 8.71
C LEU A 285 14.37 -17.80 8.70
N ASN A 286 14.53 -18.59 7.63
CA ASN A 286 14.02 -19.96 7.55
C ASN A 286 14.57 -20.83 8.70
N HIS A 287 15.88 -20.80 8.95
CA HIS A 287 16.48 -21.54 10.07
C HIS A 287 15.99 -21.07 11.45
N ARG A 288 15.52 -19.83 11.56
CA ARG A 288 14.92 -19.27 12.78
C ARG A 288 13.44 -19.65 12.95
N GLY A 289 12.85 -20.38 11.98
CA GLY A 289 11.43 -20.77 11.99
C GLY A 289 10.48 -19.61 11.67
N VAL A 290 10.99 -18.57 11.01
CA VAL A 290 10.20 -17.43 10.51
C VAL A 290 9.54 -17.85 9.20
N TYR A 291 8.28 -17.52 9.01
CA TYR A 291 7.61 -17.64 7.72
C TYR A 291 8.11 -16.53 6.79
N VAL A 292 8.65 -16.89 5.65
CA VAL A 292 9.17 -15.91 4.70
C VAL A 292 8.47 -16.06 3.35
N MET A 293 7.99 -14.94 2.82
CA MET A 293 7.49 -14.82 1.46
C MET A 293 8.28 -13.75 0.72
N LEU A 294 8.69 -14.02 -0.51
CA LEU A 294 9.42 -13.07 -1.37
C LEU A 294 8.82 -13.06 -2.76
N SER A 295 8.58 -11.87 -3.31
CA SER A 295 8.17 -11.69 -4.71
C SER A 295 9.32 -11.23 -5.60
N ASN A 296 9.39 -11.75 -6.86
CA ASN A 296 10.39 -11.34 -7.84
C ASN A 296 9.92 -11.66 -9.28
N SER A 297 10.74 -11.33 -10.28
CA SER A 297 10.53 -11.74 -11.67
C SER A 297 10.76 -13.24 -11.87
N ASP A 298 9.98 -13.91 -12.75
CA ASP A 298 10.25 -15.29 -13.17
C ASP A 298 11.44 -15.32 -14.14
N VAL A 299 12.63 -15.45 -13.61
CA VAL A 299 13.89 -15.52 -14.38
C VAL A 299 14.75 -16.69 -13.88
N PRO A 300 15.61 -17.28 -14.76
CA PRO A 300 16.44 -18.44 -14.38
C PRO A 300 17.35 -18.19 -13.17
N LEU A 301 17.68 -16.96 -12.86
CA LEU A 301 18.50 -16.61 -11.70
C LEU A 301 17.77 -16.89 -10.37
N ILE A 302 16.46 -16.78 -10.34
CA ILE A 302 15.65 -17.12 -9.16
C ILE A 302 15.81 -18.61 -8.81
N GLU A 303 15.72 -19.47 -9.81
CA GLU A 303 15.93 -20.92 -9.62
C GLU A 303 17.35 -21.22 -9.11
N LYS A 304 18.36 -20.50 -9.59
CA LYS A 304 19.74 -20.63 -9.09
C LYS A 304 19.91 -20.14 -7.65
N LEU A 305 19.15 -19.11 -7.26
CA LEU A 305 19.25 -18.52 -5.92
C LEU A 305 18.49 -19.32 -4.86
N TYR A 306 17.29 -19.84 -5.19
CA TYR A 306 16.35 -20.40 -4.25
C TYR A 306 16.00 -21.87 -4.52
N GLY A 307 16.20 -22.36 -5.75
CA GLY A 307 15.97 -23.75 -6.10
C GLY A 307 16.98 -24.69 -5.40
N GLY A 308 16.51 -25.84 -5.00
CA GLY A 308 17.34 -26.87 -4.37
C GLY A 308 17.55 -26.71 -2.86
N TYR A 309 16.91 -25.74 -2.20
CA TYR A 309 16.83 -25.68 -0.74
C TYR A 309 15.58 -26.40 -0.26
N ASP A 310 15.73 -27.33 0.68
CA ASP A 310 14.61 -28.06 1.27
C ASP A 310 13.62 -27.10 1.94
N GLY A 311 12.32 -27.32 1.68
CA GLY A 311 11.24 -26.51 2.23
C GLY A 311 11.01 -25.16 1.52
N ILE A 312 11.81 -24.81 0.50
CA ILE A 312 11.56 -23.60 -0.30
C ILE A 312 10.71 -23.94 -1.52
N ASN A 313 9.61 -23.21 -1.69
CA ASN A 313 8.67 -23.37 -2.79
C ASN A 313 8.69 -22.13 -3.69
N ILE A 314 8.83 -22.33 -5.01
CA ILE A 314 8.78 -21.25 -6.01
C ILE A 314 7.45 -21.36 -6.76
N HIS A 315 6.54 -20.43 -6.50
CA HIS A 315 5.21 -20.38 -7.10
C HIS A 315 5.23 -19.40 -8.29
N LYS A 316 5.03 -19.93 -9.51
CA LYS A 316 4.91 -19.10 -10.71
C LYS A 316 3.53 -18.48 -10.79
N VAL A 317 3.47 -17.17 -10.89
CA VAL A 317 2.23 -16.39 -10.94
C VAL A 317 2.22 -15.46 -12.14
N ASN A 318 1.06 -15.30 -12.76
CA ASN A 318 0.92 -14.40 -13.91
C ASN A 318 0.38 -13.05 -13.43
N ALA A 319 1.18 -11.99 -13.59
CA ALA A 319 0.76 -10.62 -13.39
C ALA A 319 0.77 -9.82 -14.70
N ARG A 320 -0.18 -8.91 -14.90
CA ARG A 320 -0.19 -7.99 -16.03
C ARG A 320 0.60 -6.73 -15.68
N ARG A 321 1.64 -6.37 -16.42
CA ARG A 321 2.29 -5.07 -16.25
C ARG A 321 1.35 -3.96 -16.73
N SER A 322 0.82 -3.18 -15.79
CA SER A 322 -0.06 -2.03 -16.06
C SER A 322 0.71 -0.76 -16.45
N ILE A 323 2.00 -0.66 -16.15
CA ILE A 323 2.83 0.53 -16.34
C ILE A 323 4.08 0.16 -17.14
N ASN A 324 4.07 0.49 -18.44
CA ASN A 324 5.27 0.58 -19.25
C ASN A 324 5.16 1.85 -20.09
N ALA A 325 6.26 2.59 -20.25
CA ALA A 325 6.32 3.77 -21.11
C ALA A 325 6.03 3.41 -22.59
N ASP A 326 6.32 2.18 -22.99
CA ASP A 326 6.03 1.62 -24.31
C ASP A 326 4.78 0.73 -24.21
N ALA A 327 3.69 1.16 -24.87
CA ALA A 327 2.41 0.44 -24.86
C ALA A 327 2.49 -0.96 -25.50
N THR A 328 3.43 -1.18 -26.43
CA THR A 328 3.62 -2.46 -27.12
C THR A 328 4.30 -3.52 -26.24
N LYS A 329 4.94 -3.09 -25.15
CA LYS A 329 5.61 -3.96 -24.15
C LYS A 329 4.74 -4.23 -22.91
N ARG A 330 3.43 -3.96 -22.98
CA ARG A 330 2.44 -4.35 -21.99
C ARG A 330 2.03 -5.81 -22.23
N GLY A 331 2.76 -6.75 -21.65
CA GLY A 331 2.50 -8.19 -21.75
C GLY A 331 2.32 -8.83 -20.37
N VAL A 332 1.87 -10.09 -20.37
CA VAL A 332 1.94 -10.94 -19.17
C VAL A 332 3.43 -11.17 -18.89
N VAL A 333 3.90 -10.69 -17.73
CA VAL A 333 5.25 -10.97 -17.25
C VAL A 333 5.11 -12.02 -16.18
N GLY A 334 5.86 -13.10 -16.30
CA GLY A 334 5.96 -14.09 -15.24
C GLY A 334 6.55 -13.44 -14.00
N GLU A 335 5.83 -13.54 -12.89
CA GLU A 335 6.34 -13.22 -11.56
C GLU A 335 6.39 -14.51 -10.73
N VAL A 336 7.20 -14.51 -9.70
CA VAL A 336 7.26 -15.63 -8.75
C VAL A 336 6.98 -15.13 -7.34
N ILE A 337 6.36 -16.00 -6.55
CA ILE A 337 6.30 -15.87 -5.10
C ILE A 337 7.08 -17.05 -4.53
N ILE A 338 8.04 -16.77 -3.67
CA ILE A 338 8.90 -17.77 -3.02
C ILE A 338 8.49 -17.84 -1.56
N THR A 339 8.26 -19.05 -1.05
CA THR A 339 7.89 -19.28 0.36
C THR A 339 8.76 -20.40 0.95
N ASN A 340 8.87 -20.43 2.29
CA ASN A 340 9.58 -21.49 3.03
C ASN A 340 8.64 -22.36 3.86
N TYR A 341 7.37 -22.40 3.51
CA TYR A 341 6.33 -23.19 4.20
C TYR A 341 5.31 -23.73 3.21
#